data_a2c1dcc778333f0833ada5f59cd879ed
#
_entry.id   a2c1dcc778333f0833ada5f59cd879ed
#
_cell.length_a   1.000
_cell.length_b   1.000
_cell.length_c   1.000
_cell.angle_alpha   90.00
_cell.angle_beta   90.00
_cell.angle_gamma   90.00
#
_symmetry.space_group_name_H-M   'P 1'
#
loop_
_entity.id
_entity.type
_entity.pdbx_description
1 polymer ?
#
loop_
_entity_poly.entity_id
_entity_poly.type
_entity_poly.pdbx_seq_one_letter_code
_entity_poly.pdbx_strand_id
1 'polypeptide(L)'
;MAEMTDYCNAACPMCNRFDWDLNLVKGITNAHHTTLEFVKQRIGTEIVSRLKGWICQGTYGDASMNPETVDIFKYLREINPSMEISMYTNGGARNKDFWKALAELGVIITFGIDGLEDTNHLYRRNVKWSSLMENVKTFISNGGHAKWDLLVFKHNQHQVDEAKALSTELGFKSFDHTFSERWQDFNSDGEYR
;
A
#
# COMPACT_ATOMS: atom_id res chain seq x y z
N MET A 1 9.15 -11.75 -0.38
CA MET A 1 8.75 -10.33 -0.51
C MET A 1 9.30 -9.78 -1.80
N ALA A 2 8.56 -8.90 -2.47
CA ALA A 2 8.96 -8.25 -3.71
C ALA A 2 8.76 -6.75 -3.60
N GLU A 3 9.82 -5.98 -3.87
CA GLU A 3 9.72 -4.54 -4.05
C GLU A 3 9.50 -4.26 -5.55
N MET A 4 8.33 -3.74 -5.87
CA MET A 4 7.92 -3.52 -7.25
C MET A 4 8.45 -2.22 -7.83
N THR A 5 8.80 -1.27 -6.96
CA THR A 5 9.27 0.06 -7.35
C THR A 5 9.93 0.75 -6.16
N ASP A 6 10.77 1.74 -6.43
CA ASP A 6 11.28 2.69 -5.44
C ASP A 6 10.49 4.01 -5.43
N TYR A 7 9.37 4.08 -6.15
CA TYR A 7 8.51 5.27 -6.23
C TYR A 7 7.24 5.12 -5.38
N CYS A 8 6.88 6.19 -4.69
CA CYS A 8 5.61 6.33 -3.97
C CYS A 8 5.06 7.75 -4.18
N ASN A 9 3.74 7.88 -4.36
CA ASN A 9 3.06 9.17 -4.45
C ASN A 9 2.95 9.88 -3.10
N ALA A 10 3.01 9.13 -1.99
CA ALA A 10 2.93 9.69 -0.65
C ALA A 10 4.32 10.14 -0.14
N ALA A 11 4.31 11.11 0.77
CA ALA A 11 5.49 11.64 1.46
C ALA A 11 5.31 11.56 2.99
N CYS A 12 5.10 10.33 3.49
CA CYS A 12 4.89 10.07 4.90
C CYS A 12 6.16 10.43 5.71
N PRO A 13 6.07 11.26 6.76
CA PRO A 13 7.25 11.81 7.45
C PRO A 13 8.20 10.79 8.05
N MET A 14 7.69 9.60 8.41
CA MET A 14 8.49 8.55 9.07
C MET A 14 8.68 7.32 8.18
N CYS A 15 8.55 7.51 6.87
CA CYS A 15 8.78 6.45 5.90
C CYS A 15 10.28 6.17 5.77
N ASN A 16 10.66 4.89 5.71
CA ASN A 16 12.06 4.46 5.51
C ASN A 16 12.69 4.98 4.19
N ARG A 17 11.89 5.59 3.33
CA ARG A 17 12.35 6.24 2.11
C ARG A 17 13.04 7.58 2.35
N PHE A 18 12.84 8.16 3.52
CA PHE A 18 13.33 9.50 3.87
C PHE A 18 14.26 9.44 5.07
N ASP A 19 15.28 10.28 5.05
CA ASP A 19 16.11 10.58 6.20
C ASP A 19 15.40 11.59 7.15
N TRP A 20 16.07 11.98 8.22
CA TRP A 20 15.52 12.91 9.20
C TRP A 20 15.24 14.32 8.65
N ASP A 21 15.89 14.70 7.56
CA ASP A 21 15.68 15.97 6.87
C ASP A 21 14.65 15.87 5.73
N LEU A 22 13.96 14.74 5.65
CA LEU A 22 12.97 14.41 4.61
C LEU A 22 13.55 14.33 3.18
N ASN A 23 14.86 14.10 3.05
CA ASN A 23 15.46 13.77 1.77
C ASN A 23 15.32 12.27 1.51
N LEU A 24 15.28 11.90 0.24
CA LEU A 24 15.31 10.48 -0.13
C LEU A 24 16.63 9.85 0.33
N VAL A 25 16.54 8.71 1.02
CA VAL A 25 17.74 7.96 1.42
C VAL A 25 18.54 7.52 0.19
N LYS A 26 19.85 7.38 0.38
CA LYS A 26 20.76 6.98 -0.72
C LYS A 26 20.30 5.67 -1.37
N GLY A 27 20.14 5.68 -2.67
CA GLY A 27 19.74 4.54 -3.49
C GLY A 27 18.27 4.54 -3.89
N ILE A 28 17.44 5.39 -3.30
CA ILE A 28 16.05 5.62 -3.74
C ILE A 28 16.06 6.78 -4.74
N THR A 29 15.60 6.52 -5.94
CA THR A 29 15.66 7.51 -7.04
C THR A 29 14.28 7.92 -7.56
N ASN A 30 13.21 7.24 -7.12
CA ASN A 30 11.87 7.34 -7.68
C ASN A 30 11.76 6.96 -9.18
N ALA A 31 12.69 6.18 -9.67
CA ALA A 31 12.78 5.85 -11.09
C ALA A 31 12.87 4.34 -11.38
N HIS A 32 13.09 3.52 -10.37
CA HIS A 32 13.23 2.08 -10.58
C HIS A 32 11.89 1.38 -10.46
N HIS A 33 11.56 0.61 -11.49
CA HIS A 33 10.40 -0.27 -11.53
C HIS A 33 10.82 -1.68 -11.90
N THR A 34 10.29 -2.67 -11.18
CA THR A 34 10.36 -4.07 -11.61
C THR A 34 9.52 -4.23 -12.88
N THR A 35 10.12 -4.70 -13.96
CA THR A 35 9.41 -4.92 -15.22
C THR A 35 8.93 -6.37 -15.34
N LEU A 36 7.89 -6.59 -16.13
CA LEU A 36 7.43 -7.94 -16.48
C LEU A 36 8.54 -8.75 -17.14
N GLU A 37 9.33 -8.11 -18.00
CA GLU A 37 10.49 -8.74 -18.65
C GLU A 37 11.53 -9.21 -17.63
N PHE A 38 11.84 -8.38 -16.63
CA PHE A 38 12.73 -8.79 -15.53
C PHE A 38 12.18 -10.02 -14.78
N VAL A 39 10.89 -10.05 -14.47
CA VAL A 39 10.26 -11.18 -13.78
C VAL A 39 10.35 -12.45 -14.63
N LYS A 40 10.06 -12.35 -15.93
CA LYS A 40 10.15 -13.48 -16.87
C LYS A 40 11.56 -14.03 -17.02
N GLN A 41 12.55 -13.14 -17.16
CA GLN A 41 13.93 -13.55 -17.42
C GLN A 41 14.71 -13.97 -16.18
N ARG A 42 14.50 -13.28 -15.04
CA ARG A 42 15.34 -13.48 -13.86
C ARG A 42 14.71 -14.41 -12.83
N ILE A 43 13.39 -14.41 -12.71
CA ILE A 43 12.67 -15.33 -11.81
C ILE A 43 12.25 -16.57 -12.61
N GLY A 44 11.65 -16.39 -13.77
CA GLY A 44 11.27 -17.46 -14.68
C GLY A 44 10.04 -18.26 -14.21
N THR A 45 9.46 -19.01 -15.13
CA THR A 45 8.25 -19.79 -14.91
C THR A 45 8.40 -20.88 -13.86
N GLU A 46 9.59 -21.55 -13.82
CA GLU A 46 9.85 -22.62 -12.88
C GLU A 46 9.78 -22.14 -11.43
N ILE A 47 10.43 -21.02 -11.11
CA ILE A 47 10.40 -20.45 -9.75
C ILE A 47 8.97 -19.97 -9.45
N VAL A 48 8.35 -19.20 -10.35
CA VAL A 48 7.00 -18.67 -10.17
C VAL A 48 5.99 -19.78 -9.89
N SER A 49 6.05 -20.92 -10.60
CA SER A 49 5.14 -22.05 -10.39
C SER A 49 5.21 -22.70 -9.01
N ARG A 50 6.32 -22.48 -8.29
CA ARG A 50 6.59 -23.08 -6.95
C ARG A 50 6.43 -22.07 -5.81
N LEU A 51 6.27 -20.78 -6.10
CA LEU A 51 6.06 -19.77 -5.06
C LEU A 51 4.70 -19.94 -4.39
N LYS A 52 4.67 -19.87 -3.06
CA LYS A 52 3.42 -19.85 -2.30
C LYS A 52 2.77 -18.48 -2.26
N GLY A 53 3.57 -17.42 -2.36
CA GLY A 53 3.06 -16.06 -2.31
C GLY A 53 3.99 -15.04 -2.95
N TRP A 54 3.40 -13.96 -3.45
CA TRP A 54 4.06 -12.76 -3.93
C TRP A 54 3.56 -11.57 -3.12
N ILE A 55 4.39 -11.07 -2.21
CA ILE A 55 4.02 -10.05 -1.23
C ILE A 55 4.76 -8.76 -1.54
N CYS A 56 4.01 -7.72 -1.92
CA CYS A 56 4.52 -6.36 -2.14
C CYS A 56 4.35 -5.56 -0.84
N GLN A 57 5.43 -5.46 -0.06
CA GLN A 57 5.39 -4.84 1.26
C GLN A 57 5.39 -3.31 1.22
N GLY A 58 5.90 -2.72 0.15
CA GLY A 58 5.92 -1.27 0.00
C GLY A 58 6.94 -0.56 0.89
N THR A 59 8.07 -1.20 1.19
CA THR A 59 9.12 -0.63 2.06
C THR A 59 9.80 0.57 1.41
N TYR A 60 10.11 0.46 0.13
CA TYR A 60 10.84 1.49 -0.63
C TYR A 60 9.98 2.21 -1.67
N GLY A 61 8.79 1.73 -1.95
CA GLY A 61 7.86 2.33 -2.88
C GLY A 61 6.48 1.71 -2.79
N ASP A 62 5.48 2.35 -3.36
CA ASP A 62 4.12 1.80 -3.42
C ASP A 62 3.96 1.01 -4.72
N ALA A 63 3.65 -0.28 -4.63
CA ALA A 63 3.52 -1.13 -5.81
C ALA A 63 2.45 -0.64 -6.81
N SER A 64 1.46 0.13 -6.34
CA SER A 64 0.50 0.77 -7.24
C SER A 64 1.16 1.77 -8.21
N MET A 65 2.33 2.30 -7.86
CA MET A 65 3.05 3.26 -8.70
C MET A 65 3.84 2.61 -9.84
N ASN A 66 4.10 1.31 -9.78
CA ASN A 66 4.72 0.61 -10.90
C ASN A 66 3.71 0.47 -12.06
N PRO A 67 4.05 0.95 -13.27
CA PRO A 67 3.13 0.89 -14.41
C PRO A 67 2.76 -0.54 -14.84
N GLU A 68 3.64 -1.51 -14.58
CA GLU A 68 3.46 -2.91 -15.01
C GLU A 68 2.89 -3.82 -13.91
N THR A 69 2.45 -3.29 -12.78
CA THR A 69 1.95 -4.11 -11.65
C THR A 69 0.84 -5.07 -12.06
N VAL A 70 -0.15 -4.59 -12.82
CA VAL A 70 -1.27 -5.43 -13.27
C VAL A 70 -0.78 -6.52 -14.22
N ASP A 71 0.12 -6.22 -15.14
CA ASP A 71 0.63 -7.19 -16.11
C ASP A 71 1.53 -8.24 -15.45
N ILE A 72 2.32 -7.84 -14.46
CA ILE A 72 3.11 -8.76 -13.64
C ILE A 72 2.16 -9.70 -12.87
N PHE A 73 1.12 -9.17 -12.22
CA PHE A 73 0.18 -10.01 -11.45
C PHE A 73 -0.64 -10.93 -12.34
N LYS A 74 -1.03 -10.51 -13.56
CA LYS A 74 -1.64 -11.40 -14.57
C LYS A 74 -0.71 -12.56 -14.90
N TYR A 75 0.54 -12.26 -15.22
CA TYR A 75 1.55 -13.28 -15.52
C TYR A 75 1.75 -14.26 -14.36
N LEU A 76 1.87 -13.75 -13.12
CA LEU A 76 2.01 -14.60 -11.94
C LEU A 76 0.79 -15.51 -11.76
N ARG A 77 -0.42 -14.99 -11.97
CA ARG A 77 -1.67 -15.71 -11.83
C ARG A 77 -1.85 -16.75 -12.94
N GLU A 78 -1.39 -16.46 -14.15
CA GLU A 78 -1.40 -17.40 -15.28
C GLU A 78 -0.50 -18.62 -15.00
N ILE A 79 0.72 -18.40 -14.48
CA ILE A 79 1.68 -19.47 -14.18
C ILE A 79 1.29 -20.24 -12.92
N ASN A 80 0.80 -19.55 -11.89
CA ASN A 80 0.45 -20.15 -10.61
C ASN A 80 -0.88 -19.60 -10.08
N PRO A 81 -2.02 -20.18 -10.50
CA PRO A 81 -3.34 -19.73 -10.10
C PRO A 81 -3.60 -19.78 -8.59
N SER A 82 -2.88 -20.64 -7.85
CA SER A 82 -3.04 -20.81 -6.40
C SER A 82 -2.16 -19.89 -5.56
N MET A 83 -1.23 -19.15 -6.18
CA MET A 83 -0.32 -18.25 -5.47
C MET A 83 -1.10 -17.15 -4.74
N GLU A 84 -0.80 -16.91 -3.47
CA GLU A 84 -1.28 -15.72 -2.79
C GLU A 84 -0.54 -14.48 -3.33
N ILE A 85 -1.29 -13.50 -3.84
CA ILE A 85 -0.73 -12.20 -4.23
C ILE A 85 -1.28 -11.17 -3.27
N SER A 86 -0.40 -10.46 -2.57
CA SER A 86 -0.80 -9.42 -1.63
C SER A 86 0.03 -8.14 -1.79
N MET A 87 -0.60 -7.01 -1.51
CA MET A 87 -0.01 -5.70 -1.68
C MET A 87 -0.41 -4.76 -0.53
N TYR A 88 0.59 -4.11 0.06
CA TYR A 88 0.39 -2.94 0.93
C TYR A 88 0.45 -1.67 0.09
N THR A 89 -0.48 -0.75 0.34
CA THR A 89 -0.58 0.51 -0.42
C THR A 89 -1.22 1.61 0.39
N ASN A 90 -0.90 2.85 0.07
CA ASN A 90 -1.64 4.01 0.58
C ASN A 90 -2.98 4.24 -0.15
N GLY A 91 -3.24 3.54 -1.24
CA GLY A 91 -4.49 3.60 -2.00
C GLY A 91 -4.79 4.90 -2.74
N GLY A 92 -3.94 5.92 -2.62
CA GLY A 92 -4.22 7.28 -3.12
C GLY A 92 -3.91 7.51 -4.61
N ALA A 93 -3.45 6.48 -5.33
CA ALA A 93 -3.05 6.58 -6.72
C ALA A 93 -3.88 5.68 -7.64
N ARG A 94 -3.67 5.84 -8.95
CA ARG A 94 -4.31 5.08 -10.02
C ARG A 94 -5.80 5.39 -10.21
N ASN A 95 -6.35 4.85 -11.28
CA ASN A 95 -7.76 4.98 -11.67
C ASN A 95 -8.56 3.73 -11.29
N LYS A 96 -9.87 3.78 -11.51
CA LYS A 96 -10.80 2.68 -11.21
C LYS A 96 -10.45 1.38 -11.92
N ASP A 97 -9.98 1.45 -13.16
CA ASP A 97 -9.67 0.25 -13.96
C ASP A 97 -8.52 -0.55 -13.34
N PHE A 98 -7.52 0.12 -12.76
CA PHE A 98 -6.44 -0.51 -12.03
C PHE A 98 -6.97 -1.30 -10.82
N TRP A 99 -7.79 -0.66 -9.99
CA TRP A 99 -8.33 -1.27 -8.77
C TRP A 99 -9.30 -2.41 -9.09
N LYS A 100 -10.11 -2.25 -10.14
CA LYS A 100 -10.97 -3.32 -10.65
C LYS A 100 -10.13 -4.52 -11.11
N ALA A 101 -9.09 -4.30 -11.89
CA ALA A 101 -8.21 -5.37 -12.36
C ALA A 101 -7.55 -6.14 -11.19
N LEU A 102 -7.12 -5.45 -10.13
CA LEU A 102 -6.57 -6.11 -8.94
C LEU A 102 -7.61 -6.96 -8.21
N ALA A 103 -8.85 -6.49 -8.12
CA ALA A 103 -9.96 -7.26 -7.53
C ALA A 103 -10.24 -8.52 -8.34
N GLU A 104 -10.34 -8.41 -9.66
CA GLU A 104 -10.56 -9.54 -10.59
C GLU A 104 -9.42 -10.58 -10.53
N LEU A 105 -8.18 -10.14 -10.30
CA LEU A 105 -7.03 -11.01 -10.11
C LEU A 105 -6.96 -11.67 -8.73
N GLY A 106 -7.90 -11.36 -7.83
CA GLY A 106 -7.92 -11.90 -6.47
C GLY A 106 -6.72 -11.48 -5.63
N VAL A 107 -6.23 -10.25 -5.83
CA VAL A 107 -5.14 -9.69 -5.01
C VAL A 107 -5.69 -9.30 -3.65
N ILE A 108 -4.97 -9.64 -2.57
CA ILE A 108 -5.29 -9.17 -1.24
C ILE A 108 -4.64 -7.80 -1.04
N ILE A 109 -5.44 -6.77 -0.78
CA ILE A 109 -4.92 -5.42 -0.58
C ILE A 109 -5.03 -5.02 0.89
N THR A 110 -3.90 -4.65 1.48
CA THR A 110 -3.88 -3.94 2.76
C THR A 110 -3.71 -2.45 2.50
N PHE A 111 -4.77 -1.70 2.78
CA PHE A 111 -4.75 -0.24 2.68
C PHE A 111 -4.22 0.36 3.98
N GLY A 112 -3.10 1.07 3.91
CA GLY A 112 -2.57 1.85 5.02
C GLY A 112 -3.29 3.21 5.08
N ILE A 113 -4.31 3.31 5.93
CA ILE A 113 -5.12 4.51 6.11
C ILE A 113 -4.99 4.95 7.57
N ASP A 114 -4.32 6.08 7.80
CA ASP A 114 -3.87 6.49 9.13
C ASP A 114 -4.69 7.67 9.66
N GLY A 115 -5.98 7.46 9.75
CA GLY A 115 -6.97 8.42 10.23
C GLY A 115 -8.16 8.54 9.29
N LEU A 116 -9.05 9.49 9.57
CA LEU A 116 -10.21 9.82 8.74
C LEU A 116 -9.88 11.00 7.79
N GLU A 117 -10.91 11.60 7.19
CA GLU A 117 -10.76 12.65 6.18
C GLU A 117 -9.94 13.84 6.68
N ASP A 118 -10.13 14.22 7.94
CA ASP A 118 -9.51 15.38 8.59
C ASP A 118 -8.09 15.12 9.13
N THR A 119 -7.67 13.84 9.23
CA THR A 119 -6.38 13.50 9.85
C THR A 119 -5.47 12.64 8.99
N ASN A 120 -6.00 11.83 8.09
CA ASN A 120 -5.19 10.92 7.26
C ASN A 120 -4.06 11.68 6.52
N HIS A 121 -4.34 12.88 6.02
CA HIS A 121 -3.38 13.69 5.28
C HIS A 121 -2.21 14.21 6.12
N LEU A 122 -2.35 14.22 7.44
CA LEU A 122 -1.28 14.68 8.35
C LEU A 122 -0.08 13.73 8.29
N TYR A 123 -0.33 12.43 8.18
CA TYR A 123 0.71 11.42 8.00
C TYR A 123 0.85 10.98 6.54
N ARG A 124 -0.24 10.60 5.86
CA ARG A 124 -0.25 10.20 4.45
C ARG A 124 -0.23 11.42 3.53
N ARG A 125 0.83 12.23 3.62
CA ARG A 125 0.99 13.45 2.82
C ARG A 125 0.89 13.13 1.34
N ASN A 126 0.25 14.00 0.56
CA ASN A 126 -0.05 13.85 -0.87
C ASN A 126 -1.08 12.77 -1.21
N VAL A 127 -1.75 12.17 -0.24
CA VAL A 127 -2.87 11.25 -0.46
C VAL A 127 -4.18 12.02 -0.23
N LYS A 128 -4.95 12.20 -1.29
CA LYS A 128 -6.27 12.83 -1.22
C LYS A 128 -7.30 11.83 -0.72
N TRP A 129 -8.05 12.17 0.34
CA TRP A 129 -9.07 11.32 0.92
C TRP A 129 -10.13 10.86 -0.08
N SER A 130 -10.63 11.79 -0.91
CA SER A 130 -11.63 11.47 -1.94
C SER A 130 -11.14 10.41 -2.93
N SER A 131 -9.90 10.53 -3.41
CA SER A 131 -9.31 9.54 -4.32
C SER A 131 -9.09 8.19 -3.64
N LEU A 132 -8.60 8.19 -2.40
CA LEU A 132 -8.43 6.99 -1.61
C LEU A 132 -9.76 6.25 -1.43
N MET A 133 -10.80 6.94 -0.99
CA MET A 133 -12.12 6.33 -0.75
C MET A 133 -12.79 5.87 -2.05
N GLU A 134 -12.61 6.56 -3.16
CA GLU A 134 -13.08 6.11 -4.47
C GLU A 134 -12.40 4.79 -4.88
N ASN A 135 -11.08 4.70 -4.70
CA ASN A 135 -10.29 3.52 -5.02
C ASN A 135 -10.66 2.31 -4.13
N VAL A 136 -10.78 2.53 -2.81
CA VAL A 136 -11.24 1.51 -1.86
C VAL A 136 -12.61 0.97 -2.24
N LYS A 137 -13.59 1.87 -2.46
CA LYS A 137 -14.95 1.48 -2.85
C LYS A 137 -14.96 0.73 -4.18
N THR A 138 -14.16 1.17 -5.15
CA THR A 138 -14.03 0.49 -6.44
C THR A 138 -13.49 -0.93 -6.26
N PHE A 139 -12.42 -1.08 -5.49
CA PHE A 139 -11.82 -2.39 -5.24
C PHE A 139 -12.80 -3.35 -4.55
N ILE A 140 -13.44 -2.91 -3.46
CA ILE A 140 -14.37 -3.73 -2.68
C ILE A 140 -15.63 -4.07 -3.47
N SER A 141 -16.22 -3.12 -4.21
CA SER A 141 -17.44 -3.35 -5.00
C SER A 141 -17.23 -4.31 -6.17
N ASN A 142 -15.98 -4.52 -6.60
CA ASN A 142 -15.63 -5.54 -7.59
C ASN A 142 -15.16 -6.87 -6.95
N GLY A 143 -15.49 -7.11 -5.68
CA GLY A 143 -15.21 -8.37 -4.97
C GLY A 143 -13.80 -8.44 -4.37
N GLY A 144 -13.07 -7.35 -4.33
CA GLY A 144 -11.71 -7.30 -3.80
C GLY A 144 -11.61 -7.62 -2.30
N HIS A 145 -10.57 -8.34 -1.91
CA HIS A 145 -10.27 -8.66 -0.52
C HIS A 145 -9.44 -7.51 0.10
N ALA A 146 -10.12 -6.53 0.67
CA ALA A 146 -9.52 -5.37 1.31
C ALA A 146 -9.31 -5.57 2.81
N LYS A 147 -8.15 -5.16 3.31
CA LYS A 147 -7.81 -5.02 4.73
C LYS A 147 -7.46 -3.56 5.01
N TRP A 148 -7.84 -3.05 6.17
CA TRP A 148 -7.44 -1.72 6.63
C TRP A 148 -6.41 -1.88 7.74
N ASP A 149 -5.24 -1.29 7.57
CA ASP A 149 -4.21 -1.17 8.59
C ASP A 149 -4.06 0.30 8.97
N LEU A 150 -4.26 0.62 10.25
CA LEU A 150 -4.21 1.98 10.79
C LEU A 150 -3.01 2.10 11.73
N LEU A 151 -2.08 2.96 11.39
CA LEU A 151 -1.01 3.34 12.29
C LEU A 151 -1.50 4.46 13.20
N VAL A 152 -1.55 4.17 14.51
CA VAL A 152 -2.09 5.09 15.51
C VAL A 152 -1.02 6.07 15.96
N PHE A 153 -1.36 7.34 15.86
CA PHE A 153 -0.58 8.50 16.31
C PHE A 153 -1.41 9.37 17.26
N LYS A 154 -0.79 10.30 17.94
CA LYS A 154 -1.48 11.25 18.82
C LYS A 154 -2.63 11.99 18.12
N HIS A 155 -2.46 12.34 16.84
CA HIS A 155 -3.46 13.13 16.10
C HIS A 155 -4.67 12.31 15.64
N ASN A 156 -4.56 10.98 15.54
CA ASN A 156 -5.65 10.11 15.06
C ASN A 156 -6.14 9.08 16.10
N GLN A 157 -5.52 8.98 17.28
CA GLN A 157 -5.86 7.97 18.29
C GLN A 157 -7.34 8.01 18.72
N HIS A 158 -7.97 9.19 18.68
CA HIS A 158 -9.36 9.37 19.02
C HIS A 158 -10.32 8.85 17.93
N GLN A 159 -9.82 8.51 16.75
CA GLN A 159 -10.61 8.07 15.60
C GLN A 159 -10.62 6.55 15.43
N VAL A 160 -9.91 5.77 16.25
CA VAL A 160 -9.75 4.32 16.05
C VAL A 160 -11.10 3.60 15.97
N ASP A 161 -12.01 3.89 16.88
CA ASP A 161 -13.34 3.26 16.90
C ASP A 161 -14.20 3.68 15.70
N GLU A 162 -14.16 4.95 15.32
CA GLU A 162 -14.87 5.46 14.15
C GLU A 162 -14.29 4.87 12.83
N ALA A 163 -12.95 4.79 12.71
CA ALA A 163 -12.30 4.16 11.57
C ALA A 163 -12.67 2.67 11.46
N LYS A 164 -12.75 1.96 12.60
CA LYS A 164 -13.21 0.57 12.65
C LYS A 164 -14.66 0.43 12.19
N ALA A 165 -15.56 1.31 12.65
CA ALA A 165 -16.95 1.32 12.21
C ALA A 165 -17.06 1.57 10.70
N LEU A 166 -16.34 2.59 10.19
CA LEU A 166 -16.30 2.91 8.77
C LEU A 166 -15.73 1.76 7.93
N SER A 167 -14.70 1.06 8.43
CA SER A 167 -14.14 -0.10 7.74
C SER A 167 -15.18 -1.21 7.53
N THR A 168 -16.00 -1.44 8.55
CA THR A 168 -17.11 -2.41 8.48
C THR A 168 -18.19 -1.98 7.49
N GLU A 169 -18.58 -0.71 7.52
CA GLU A 169 -19.54 -0.13 6.59
C GLU A 169 -19.09 -0.23 5.14
N LEU A 170 -17.81 0.04 4.88
CA LEU A 170 -17.21 -0.05 3.56
C LEU A 170 -17.01 -1.49 3.05
N GLY A 171 -17.07 -2.48 3.94
CA GLY A 171 -16.93 -3.90 3.59
C GLY A 171 -15.50 -4.44 3.61
N PHE A 172 -14.60 -3.83 4.36
CA PHE A 172 -13.28 -4.40 4.61
C PHE A 172 -13.39 -5.76 5.32
N LYS A 173 -12.48 -6.69 4.99
CA LYS A 173 -12.45 -8.03 5.58
C LYS A 173 -11.78 -8.06 6.95
N SER A 174 -10.84 -7.16 7.20
CA SER A 174 -10.26 -6.92 8.53
C SER A 174 -9.93 -5.45 8.71
N PHE A 175 -9.88 -5.06 9.99
CA PHE A 175 -9.36 -3.79 10.47
C PHE A 175 -8.36 -4.08 11.57
N ASP A 176 -7.12 -3.69 11.34
CA ASP A 176 -6.03 -3.82 12.30
C ASP A 176 -5.50 -2.42 12.63
N HIS A 177 -4.99 -2.24 13.84
CA HIS A 177 -4.34 -1.00 14.22
C HIS A 177 -3.11 -1.29 15.09
N THR A 178 -2.09 -0.49 14.91
CA THR A 178 -0.83 -0.59 15.65
C THR A 178 -0.40 0.78 16.12
N PHE A 179 -0.04 0.90 17.39
CA PHE A 179 0.56 2.12 17.91
C PHE A 179 1.96 2.28 17.32
N SER A 180 2.25 3.46 16.79
CA SER A 180 3.58 3.75 16.26
C SER A 180 4.61 3.74 17.38
N GLU A 181 5.56 2.83 17.33
CA GLU A 181 6.70 2.82 18.26
C GLU A 181 7.68 3.98 18.01
N ARG A 182 7.52 4.68 16.88
CA ARG A 182 8.36 5.82 16.48
C ARG A 182 7.99 7.13 17.17
N TRP A 183 7.09 7.11 18.16
CA TRP A 183 6.76 8.28 19.00
C TRP A 183 7.98 8.85 19.75
N GLN A 184 9.00 8.04 19.97
CA GLN A 184 10.23 8.45 20.64
C GLN A 184 11.10 9.37 19.77
N ASP A 185 10.82 9.43 18.48
CA ASP A 185 11.58 10.20 17.50
C ASP A 185 10.96 11.58 17.21
N PHE A 186 9.88 11.94 17.92
CA PHE A 186 9.31 13.30 17.88
C PHE A 186 10.10 14.24 18.76
N ASN A 187 10.13 15.53 18.39
CA ASN A 187 10.64 16.57 19.27
C ASN A 187 9.88 16.56 20.60
N SER A 188 10.45 17.21 21.65
CA SER A 188 9.87 17.27 22.98
C SER A 188 8.41 17.77 23.03
N ASP A 189 7.96 18.43 21.96
CA ASP A 189 6.63 19.03 21.84
C ASP A 189 5.62 18.13 21.15
N GLY A 190 6.04 16.93 20.68
CA GLY A 190 5.17 15.95 20.04
C GLY A 190 4.69 16.36 18.64
N GLU A 191 5.38 17.30 18.01
CA GLU A 191 5.08 17.74 16.66
C GLU A 191 5.81 16.88 15.62
N TYR A 192 5.14 16.62 14.50
CA TYR A 192 5.75 16.01 13.34
C TYR A 192 6.79 16.94 12.74
N ARG A 193 7.97 16.45 12.45
CA ARG A 193 8.93 17.15 11.61
C ARG A 193 8.49 17.13 10.16
#